data_04fd9598474162ea434bb0e5f2644804
#
_entry.id   04fd9598474162ea434bb0e5f2644804
#
_cell.length_a   1.000
_cell.length_b   1.000
_cell.length_c   1.000
_cell.angle_alpha   90.00
_cell.angle_beta   90.00
_cell.angle_gamma   90.00
#
_symmetry.space_group_name_H-M   'P 1'
#
loop_
_entity.id
_entity.type
_entity.pdbx_description
1 polymer ?
#
loop_
_entity_poly.entity_id
_entity_poly.type
_entity_poly.pdbx_seq_one_letter_code
_entity_poly.pdbx_strand_id
1 'polypeptide(L)'
;MLTILNLEKTYGDLPVLKNINLHVKDREFVAILGPSGSGKSTLFQLIGGIIKPEQGTIALNNEIINGKKGLISYMPQQPSLFPWRTVLENVVLATELTGKPNIEEARLWLEKVGLAEFENSYPIELSGGMKQRVSFIRALLSKQSLLCLDEPFSALDEFTRIKMQKWLLSVWEENRKSVLFITHNIEEAIFLADRIYVLSKRPATVKAEISIPFSRPRSENLLETTEFFNLKQQIFQHIKEEIVE
;
A
#
# COMPACT_ATOMS: atom_id res chain seq x y z
N MET A 1 -16.19 -3.82 -1.71
CA MET A 1 -15.17 -4.05 -0.67
C MET A 1 -14.90 -2.77 0.13
N LEU A 2 -14.04 -1.83 -0.30
CA LEU A 2 -13.87 -0.50 0.31
C LEU A 2 -14.61 0.56 -0.49
N THR A 3 -15.35 1.45 0.16
CA THR A 3 -16.03 2.60 -0.48
C THR A 3 -15.78 3.84 0.36
N ILE A 4 -15.30 4.89 -0.28
CA ILE A 4 -15.04 6.20 0.32
C ILE A 4 -15.90 7.22 -0.42
N LEU A 5 -16.71 8.00 0.30
CA LEU A 5 -17.63 8.98 -0.27
C LEU A 5 -17.46 10.32 0.42
N ASN A 6 -17.23 11.35 -0.40
CA ASN A 6 -17.15 12.77 0.00
C ASN A 6 -16.22 12.99 1.21
N LEU A 7 -15.07 12.27 1.24
CA LEU A 7 -14.18 12.30 2.40
C LEU A 7 -13.39 13.61 2.42
N GLU A 8 -13.40 14.27 3.58
CA GLU A 8 -12.67 15.51 3.83
C GLU A 8 -11.81 15.44 5.08
N LYS A 9 -10.64 16.09 5.02
CA LYS A 9 -9.72 16.22 6.13
C LYS A 9 -8.98 17.54 6.11
N THR A 10 -9.03 18.24 7.24
CA THR A 10 -8.32 19.49 7.51
C THR A 10 -7.49 19.36 8.78
N TYR A 11 -6.33 19.97 8.86
CA TYR A 11 -5.51 20.09 10.07
C TYR A 11 -5.38 21.58 10.43
N GLY A 12 -6.06 22.01 11.49
CA GLY A 12 -6.22 23.45 11.76
C GLY A 12 -6.86 24.14 10.57
N ASP A 13 -6.18 25.11 9.97
CA ASP A 13 -6.65 25.84 8.79
C ASP A 13 -6.16 25.24 7.45
N LEU A 14 -5.41 24.12 7.49
CA LEU A 14 -4.84 23.50 6.32
C LEU A 14 -5.75 22.37 5.78
N PRO A 15 -6.52 22.58 4.69
CA PRO A 15 -7.27 21.52 4.05
C PRO A 15 -6.30 20.56 3.32
N VAL A 16 -6.40 19.27 3.60
CA VAL A 16 -5.53 18.23 3.05
C VAL A 16 -6.25 17.37 2.04
N LEU A 17 -7.46 16.92 2.37
CA LEU A 17 -8.32 16.14 1.48
C LEU A 17 -9.65 16.84 1.31
N LYS A 18 -10.15 16.90 0.09
CA LYS A 18 -11.42 17.53 -0.25
C LYS A 18 -12.21 16.67 -1.21
N ASN A 19 -13.39 16.25 -0.80
CA ASN A 19 -14.33 15.48 -1.61
C ASN A 19 -13.70 14.25 -2.27
N ILE A 20 -12.93 13.47 -1.51
CA ILE A 20 -12.34 12.22 -2.01
C ILE A 20 -13.45 11.17 -2.16
N ASN A 21 -13.58 10.67 -3.38
CA ASN A 21 -14.44 9.54 -3.72
C ASN A 21 -13.56 8.45 -4.34
N LEU A 22 -13.56 7.26 -3.74
CA LEU A 22 -12.71 6.15 -4.12
C LEU A 22 -13.41 4.83 -3.81
N HIS A 23 -13.23 3.86 -4.66
CA HIS A 23 -13.76 2.51 -4.49
C HIS A 23 -12.70 1.45 -4.80
N VAL A 24 -12.63 0.40 -3.96
CA VAL A 24 -11.84 -0.80 -4.21
C VAL A 24 -12.79 -1.99 -4.22
N LYS A 25 -12.82 -2.73 -5.33
CA LYS A 25 -13.62 -3.95 -5.45
C LYS A 25 -13.01 -5.08 -4.62
N ASP A 26 -13.78 -6.14 -4.43
CA ASP A 26 -13.23 -7.35 -3.82
C ASP A 26 -12.13 -7.94 -4.72
N ARG A 27 -11.02 -8.37 -4.11
CA ARG A 27 -9.87 -8.97 -4.80
C ARG A 27 -9.25 -8.07 -5.88
N GLU A 28 -9.36 -6.76 -5.76
CA GLU A 28 -8.78 -5.79 -6.67
C GLU A 28 -7.49 -5.21 -6.08
N PHE A 29 -6.51 -4.99 -6.94
CA PHE A 29 -5.29 -4.27 -6.63
C PHE A 29 -5.40 -2.84 -7.17
N VAL A 30 -5.55 -1.85 -6.30
CA VAL A 30 -5.71 -0.45 -6.66
C VAL A 30 -4.49 0.35 -6.21
N ALA A 31 -3.92 1.16 -7.11
CA ALA A 31 -2.85 2.09 -6.77
C ALA A 31 -3.37 3.53 -6.60
N ILE A 32 -2.70 4.27 -5.73
CA ILE A 32 -2.88 5.72 -5.57
C ILE A 32 -1.57 6.41 -5.93
N LEU A 33 -1.61 7.25 -6.95
CA LEU A 33 -0.54 8.14 -7.35
C LEU A 33 -0.89 9.59 -6.99
N GLY A 34 0.11 10.43 -6.87
CA GLY A 34 -0.06 11.87 -6.67
C GLY A 34 1.21 12.52 -6.14
N PRO A 35 1.31 13.86 -6.17
CA PRO A 35 2.47 14.60 -5.71
C PRO A 35 2.85 14.28 -4.27
N SER A 36 4.12 14.49 -3.93
CA SER A 36 4.56 14.41 -2.54
C SER A 36 3.80 15.42 -1.70
N GLY A 37 3.37 15.01 -0.50
CA GLY A 37 2.60 15.87 0.38
C GLY A 37 1.11 16.07 0.00
N SER A 38 0.58 15.41 -1.03
CA SER A 38 -0.85 15.54 -1.43
C SER A 38 -1.86 15.01 -0.39
N GLY A 39 -1.42 14.24 0.60
CA GLY A 39 -2.33 13.69 1.62
C GLY A 39 -2.59 12.19 1.50
N LYS A 40 -1.83 11.46 0.68
CA LYS A 40 -1.99 9.99 0.49
C LYS A 40 -1.89 9.21 1.80
N SER A 41 -0.86 9.48 2.61
CA SER A 41 -0.70 8.84 3.92
C SER A 41 -1.80 9.27 4.91
N THR A 42 -2.30 10.51 4.81
CA THR A 42 -3.49 10.97 5.57
C THR A 42 -4.72 10.13 5.22
N LEU A 43 -4.93 9.86 3.92
CA LEU A 43 -6.01 9.00 3.47
C LEU A 43 -5.91 7.59 4.08
N PHE A 44 -4.71 7.00 4.13
CA PHE A 44 -4.50 5.69 4.77
C PHE A 44 -4.73 5.72 6.27
N GLN A 45 -4.33 6.78 6.96
CA GLN A 45 -4.61 6.96 8.39
C GLN A 45 -6.12 7.06 8.69
N LEU A 46 -6.88 7.68 7.79
CA LEU A 46 -8.35 7.75 7.87
C LEU A 46 -8.98 6.36 7.66
N ILE A 47 -8.54 5.62 6.62
CA ILE A 47 -9.01 4.26 6.34
C ILE A 47 -8.67 3.31 7.50
N GLY A 48 -7.47 3.45 8.09
CA GLY A 48 -7.03 2.66 9.25
C GLY A 48 -7.68 3.06 10.59
N GLY A 49 -8.50 4.12 10.59
CA GLY A 49 -9.16 4.62 11.79
C GLY A 49 -8.20 5.25 12.82
N ILE A 50 -6.96 5.57 12.41
CA ILE A 50 -5.94 6.23 13.26
C ILE A 50 -6.40 7.66 13.56
N ILE A 51 -6.93 8.34 12.56
CA ILE A 51 -7.56 9.66 12.66
C ILE A 51 -9.00 9.58 12.14
N LYS A 52 -9.83 10.56 12.50
CA LYS A 52 -11.22 10.66 12.02
C LYS A 52 -11.33 11.71 10.91
N PRO A 53 -12.19 11.49 9.92
CA PRO A 53 -12.54 12.52 8.94
C PRO A 53 -13.41 13.60 9.58
N GLU A 54 -13.41 14.80 9.01
CA GLU A 54 -14.38 15.85 9.34
C GLU A 54 -15.72 15.60 8.64
N GLN A 55 -15.67 15.15 7.37
CA GLN A 55 -16.84 14.83 6.57
C GLN A 55 -16.61 13.57 5.76
N GLY A 56 -17.69 12.98 5.28
CA GLY A 56 -17.67 11.82 4.43
C GLY A 56 -17.70 10.49 5.17
N THR A 57 -17.73 9.44 4.40
CA THR A 57 -17.93 8.07 4.89
C THR A 57 -16.86 7.15 4.32
N ILE A 58 -16.31 6.30 5.18
CA ILE A 58 -15.46 5.17 4.81
C ILE A 58 -16.23 3.92 5.19
N ALA A 59 -16.55 3.08 4.22
CA ALA A 59 -17.23 1.80 4.44
C ALA A 59 -16.35 0.64 3.94
N LEU A 60 -16.24 -0.39 4.75
CA LEU A 60 -15.58 -1.66 4.44
C LEU A 60 -16.63 -2.77 4.51
N ASN A 61 -16.82 -3.52 3.42
CA ASN A 61 -17.85 -4.55 3.30
C ASN A 61 -19.26 -4.04 3.70
N ASN A 62 -19.61 -2.82 3.27
CA ASN A 62 -20.84 -2.10 3.56
C ASN A 62 -21.04 -1.65 5.02
N GLU A 63 -20.04 -1.83 5.88
CA GLU A 63 -20.05 -1.31 7.25
C GLU A 63 -19.24 -0.02 7.37
N ILE A 64 -19.76 1.00 8.02
CA ILE A 64 -19.05 2.25 8.27
C ILE A 64 -17.94 2.01 9.29
N ILE A 65 -16.72 2.38 8.91
CA ILE A 65 -15.51 2.18 9.70
C ILE A 65 -14.83 3.48 10.15
N ASN A 66 -15.45 4.65 9.98
CA ASN A 66 -14.86 5.94 10.38
C ASN A 66 -14.31 5.90 11.81
N GLY A 67 -13.00 6.02 11.98
CA GLY A 67 -12.32 5.99 13.29
C GLY A 67 -12.28 4.62 13.98
N LYS A 68 -12.70 3.53 13.33
CA LYS A 68 -12.56 2.16 13.85
C LYS A 68 -11.21 1.59 13.47
N LYS A 69 -10.44 1.13 14.46
CA LYS A 69 -9.10 0.54 14.28
C LYS A 69 -9.16 -0.98 14.12
N GLY A 70 -8.09 -1.56 13.53
CA GLY A 70 -7.89 -3.01 13.47
C GLY A 70 -8.70 -3.73 12.38
N LEU A 71 -9.39 -3.00 11.49
CA LEU A 71 -10.22 -3.59 10.44
C LEU A 71 -9.50 -3.78 9.11
N ILE A 72 -8.30 -3.20 8.97
CA ILE A 72 -7.44 -3.33 7.80
C ILE A 72 -6.04 -3.77 8.21
N SER A 73 -5.30 -4.36 7.29
CA SER A 73 -3.85 -4.51 7.41
C SER A 73 -3.17 -3.27 6.86
N TYR A 74 -2.31 -2.63 7.64
CA TYR A 74 -1.65 -1.39 7.25
C TYR A 74 -0.13 -1.48 7.41
N MET A 75 0.57 -1.25 6.32
CA MET A 75 2.01 -1.03 6.29
C MET A 75 2.28 0.45 6.07
N PRO A 76 2.74 1.20 7.08
CA PRO A 76 3.09 2.60 6.93
C PRO A 76 4.42 2.75 6.18
N GLN A 77 4.66 3.94 5.61
CA GLN A 77 5.86 4.29 4.86
C GLN A 77 7.15 4.05 5.69
N GLN A 78 7.14 4.45 6.96
CA GLN A 78 8.23 4.12 7.88
C GLN A 78 7.94 2.77 8.56
N PRO A 79 8.87 1.80 8.51
CA PRO A 79 8.69 0.51 9.17
C PRO A 79 8.51 0.71 10.67
N SER A 80 7.28 0.55 11.16
CA SER A 80 6.94 0.67 12.59
C SER A 80 7.18 -0.66 13.29
N LEU A 81 8.43 -1.13 13.31
CA LEU A 81 8.84 -2.33 14.04
C LEU A 81 8.99 -2.02 15.53
N PHE A 82 8.59 -2.95 16.38
CA PHE A 82 8.84 -2.84 17.80
C PHE A 82 10.32 -3.09 18.10
N PRO A 83 11.06 -2.10 18.61
CA PRO A 83 12.52 -2.20 18.77
C PRO A 83 12.95 -3.22 19.82
N TRP A 84 12.06 -3.61 20.73
CA TRP A 84 12.27 -4.62 21.78
C TRP A 84 11.85 -6.04 21.37
N ARG A 85 11.37 -6.24 20.12
CA ARG A 85 11.03 -7.54 19.55
C ARG A 85 12.04 -7.91 18.48
N THR A 86 12.35 -9.19 18.37
CA THR A 86 13.13 -9.71 17.26
C THR A 86 12.39 -9.59 15.93
N VAL A 87 13.07 -9.88 14.84
CA VAL A 87 12.47 -9.92 13.49
C VAL A 87 11.29 -10.89 13.45
N LEU A 88 11.50 -12.13 13.92
CA LEU A 88 10.43 -13.15 13.96
C LEU A 88 9.25 -12.71 14.82
N GLU A 89 9.50 -12.16 16.00
CA GLU A 89 8.45 -11.66 16.90
C GLU A 89 7.69 -10.47 16.30
N ASN A 90 8.34 -9.60 15.51
CA ASN A 90 7.67 -8.56 14.77
C ASN A 90 6.76 -9.11 13.66
N VAL A 91 7.20 -10.14 12.96
CA VAL A 91 6.45 -10.78 11.87
C VAL A 91 5.21 -11.49 12.39
N VAL A 92 5.32 -12.26 13.47
CA VAL A 92 4.18 -13.02 14.03
C VAL A 92 3.16 -12.15 14.74
N LEU A 93 3.46 -10.90 15.04
CA LEU A 93 2.59 -10.00 15.79
C LEU A 93 1.15 -9.96 15.26
N ALA A 94 0.99 -9.92 13.93
CA ALA A 94 -0.33 -9.84 13.30
C ALA A 94 -1.18 -11.10 13.59
N THR A 95 -0.55 -12.27 13.65
CA THR A 95 -1.21 -13.55 13.96
C THR A 95 -1.39 -13.73 15.45
N GLU A 96 -0.45 -13.25 16.27
CA GLU A 96 -0.53 -13.23 17.74
C GLU A 96 -1.77 -12.45 18.22
N LEU A 97 -2.04 -11.29 17.66
CA LEU A 97 -3.21 -10.45 17.99
C LEU A 97 -4.56 -11.10 17.64
N THR A 98 -4.59 -12.03 16.70
CA THR A 98 -5.82 -12.67 16.20
C THR A 98 -5.95 -14.14 16.64
N GLY A 99 -5.03 -14.64 17.48
CA GLY A 99 -5.02 -16.04 17.94
C GLY A 99 -3.64 -16.52 18.32
N LYS A 100 -3.28 -17.75 17.90
CA LYS A 100 -1.94 -18.29 18.11
C LYS A 100 -0.99 -17.79 17.03
N PRO A 101 0.26 -17.38 17.39
CA PRO A 101 1.27 -17.02 16.42
C PRO A 101 1.61 -18.23 15.52
N ASN A 102 1.67 -18.01 14.22
CA ASN A 102 2.09 -19.03 13.26
C ASN A 102 3.58 -18.84 12.93
N ILE A 103 4.44 -19.45 13.75
CA ILE A 103 5.89 -19.30 13.67
C ILE A 103 6.43 -19.94 12.39
N GLU A 104 5.94 -21.12 12.02
CA GLU A 104 6.40 -21.82 10.81
C GLU A 104 6.09 -21.02 9.54
N GLU A 105 4.90 -20.48 9.43
CA GLU A 105 4.54 -19.62 8.32
C GLU A 105 5.41 -18.35 8.28
N ALA A 106 5.66 -17.73 9.44
CA ALA A 106 6.52 -16.56 9.54
C ALA A 106 7.96 -16.83 9.06
N ARG A 107 8.53 -17.99 9.41
CA ARG A 107 9.86 -18.43 8.95
C ARG A 107 9.90 -18.63 7.44
N LEU A 108 8.90 -19.30 6.87
CA LEU A 108 8.77 -19.46 5.41
C LEU A 108 8.74 -18.10 4.68
N TRP A 109 8.04 -17.11 5.24
CA TRP A 109 8.02 -15.78 4.68
C TRP A 109 9.35 -15.05 4.82
N LEU A 110 10.05 -15.19 5.96
CA LEU A 110 11.38 -14.63 6.14
C LEU A 110 12.39 -15.23 5.15
N GLU A 111 12.33 -16.53 4.90
CA GLU A 111 13.17 -17.19 3.89
C GLU A 111 12.90 -16.64 2.48
N LYS A 112 11.63 -16.54 2.08
CA LYS A 112 11.23 -16.00 0.75
C LYS A 112 11.75 -14.59 0.48
N VAL A 113 11.92 -13.76 1.50
CA VAL A 113 12.46 -12.40 1.36
C VAL A 113 13.94 -12.28 1.71
N GLY A 114 14.63 -13.40 1.94
CA GLY A 114 16.06 -13.45 2.23
C GLY A 114 16.43 -12.86 3.59
N LEU A 115 15.62 -13.12 4.61
CA LEU A 115 15.83 -12.67 5.98
C LEU A 115 15.86 -13.82 7.01
N ALA A 116 15.97 -15.09 6.58
CA ALA A 116 15.98 -16.25 7.48
C ALA A 116 17.09 -16.16 8.55
N GLU A 117 18.29 -15.74 8.18
CA GLU A 117 19.44 -15.63 9.11
C GLU A 117 19.26 -14.53 10.16
N PHE A 118 18.30 -13.59 9.94
CA PHE A 118 18.03 -12.45 10.80
C PHE A 118 16.82 -12.66 11.72
N GLU A 119 16.26 -13.87 11.80
CA GLU A 119 15.02 -14.11 12.56
C GLU A 119 15.11 -13.71 14.03
N ASN A 120 16.33 -13.84 14.63
CA ASN A 120 16.61 -13.53 16.03
C ASN A 120 17.22 -12.13 16.22
N SER A 121 17.51 -11.38 15.14
CA SER A 121 18.05 -10.02 15.21
C SER A 121 16.98 -9.01 15.63
N TYR A 122 17.41 -7.92 16.24
CA TYR A 122 16.55 -6.79 16.58
C TYR A 122 16.52 -5.75 15.45
N PRO A 123 15.47 -4.92 15.38
CA PRO A 123 15.35 -3.90 14.32
C PRO A 123 16.55 -2.98 14.19
N ILE A 124 17.27 -2.68 15.28
CA ILE A 124 18.45 -1.80 15.23
C ILE A 124 19.59 -2.38 14.40
N GLU A 125 19.66 -3.70 14.28
CA GLU A 125 20.71 -4.43 13.54
C GLU A 125 20.41 -4.51 12.04
N LEU A 126 19.22 -4.07 11.61
CA LEU A 126 18.75 -4.20 10.23
C LEU A 126 18.99 -2.92 9.42
N SER A 127 19.27 -3.07 8.13
CA SER A 127 19.22 -1.98 7.15
C SER A 127 17.77 -1.46 6.97
N GLY A 128 17.60 -0.27 6.38
CA GLY A 128 16.29 0.28 6.07
C GLY A 128 15.43 -0.63 5.19
N GLY A 129 16.04 -1.21 4.15
CA GLY A 129 15.37 -2.15 3.26
C GLY A 129 14.99 -3.48 3.95
N MET A 130 15.81 -3.99 4.89
CA MET A 130 15.46 -5.16 5.68
C MET A 130 14.26 -4.87 6.59
N LYS A 131 14.26 -3.73 7.30
CA LYS A 131 13.12 -3.28 8.12
C LYS A 131 11.84 -3.20 7.29
N GLN A 132 11.93 -2.67 6.07
CA GLN A 132 10.78 -2.54 5.18
C GLN A 132 10.22 -3.90 4.79
N ARG A 133 11.08 -4.88 4.45
CA ARG A 133 10.68 -6.27 4.16
C ARG A 133 10.00 -6.93 5.36
N VAL A 134 10.52 -6.76 6.57
CA VAL A 134 9.90 -7.28 7.81
C VAL A 134 8.51 -6.68 8.02
N SER A 135 8.37 -5.34 7.89
CA SER A 135 7.09 -4.63 8.01
C SER A 135 6.08 -5.11 6.97
N PHE A 136 6.54 -5.38 5.76
CA PHE A 136 5.72 -5.87 4.66
C PHE A 136 5.16 -7.28 4.94
N ILE A 137 6.02 -8.24 5.37
CA ILE A 137 5.57 -9.59 5.74
C ILE A 137 4.57 -9.53 6.89
N ARG A 138 4.84 -8.71 7.92
CA ARG A 138 3.91 -8.52 9.04
C ARG A 138 2.53 -8.08 8.55
N ALA A 139 2.47 -7.16 7.58
CA ALA A 139 1.20 -6.72 7.00
C ALA A 139 0.52 -7.83 6.18
N LEU A 140 1.26 -8.63 5.42
CA LEU A 140 0.74 -9.74 4.62
C LEU A 140 0.14 -10.87 5.48
N LEU A 141 0.78 -11.20 6.61
CA LEU A 141 0.31 -12.24 7.54
C LEU A 141 -0.94 -11.84 8.32
N SER A 142 -1.32 -10.57 8.29
CA SER A 142 -2.60 -10.13 8.88
C SER A 142 -3.78 -10.83 8.19
N LYS A 143 -4.78 -11.23 8.99
CA LYS A 143 -6.00 -11.89 8.49
C LYS A 143 -7.02 -10.94 7.85
N GLN A 144 -6.73 -9.63 7.84
CA GLN A 144 -7.65 -8.63 7.28
C GLN A 144 -7.79 -8.77 5.76
N SER A 145 -8.99 -8.51 5.27
CA SER A 145 -9.33 -8.65 3.84
C SER A 145 -8.81 -7.50 2.96
N LEU A 146 -8.53 -6.34 3.56
CA LEU A 146 -7.95 -5.17 2.89
C LEU A 146 -6.51 -4.95 3.39
N LEU A 147 -5.57 -4.90 2.46
CA LEU A 147 -4.17 -4.58 2.69
C LEU A 147 -3.87 -3.18 2.16
N CYS A 148 -3.45 -2.28 3.03
CA CYS A 148 -3.02 -0.93 2.69
C CYS A 148 -1.49 -0.83 2.78
N LEU A 149 -0.82 -0.52 1.67
CA LEU A 149 0.64 -0.45 1.56
C LEU A 149 1.07 0.99 1.20
N ASP A 150 1.75 1.67 2.12
CA ASP A 150 2.22 3.04 1.93
C ASP A 150 3.71 3.03 1.53
N GLU A 151 3.98 3.21 0.25
CA GLU A 151 5.31 3.21 -0.37
C GLU A 151 6.20 2.02 0.04
N PRO A 152 5.75 0.76 -0.10
CA PRO A 152 6.42 -0.42 0.45
C PRO A 152 7.81 -0.70 -0.13
N PHE A 153 8.18 -0.06 -1.22
CA PHE A 153 9.45 -0.29 -1.91
C PHE A 153 10.40 0.92 -1.87
N SER A 154 10.05 2.01 -1.18
CA SER A 154 10.78 3.28 -1.21
C SER A 154 12.22 3.21 -0.66
N ALA A 155 12.49 2.31 0.29
CA ALA A 155 13.81 2.13 0.90
C ALA A 155 14.63 0.97 0.27
N LEU A 156 14.17 0.39 -0.85
CA LEU A 156 14.83 -0.71 -1.52
C LEU A 156 15.69 -0.21 -2.69
N ASP A 157 16.85 -0.86 -2.88
CA ASP A 157 17.61 -0.73 -4.12
C ASP A 157 16.83 -1.30 -5.32
N GLU A 158 17.22 -0.94 -6.53
CA GLU A 158 16.48 -1.25 -7.76
C GLU A 158 16.26 -2.77 -7.96
N PHE A 159 17.32 -3.59 -7.78
CA PHE A 159 17.22 -5.03 -7.97
C PHE A 159 16.31 -5.69 -6.92
N THR A 160 16.46 -5.30 -5.67
CA THR A 160 15.59 -5.77 -4.57
C THR A 160 14.16 -5.32 -4.79
N ARG A 161 13.92 -4.10 -5.26
CA ARG A 161 12.61 -3.56 -5.59
C ARG A 161 11.89 -4.41 -6.63
N ILE A 162 12.52 -4.67 -7.78
CA ILE A 162 11.97 -5.51 -8.85
C ILE A 162 11.62 -6.91 -8.32
N LYS A 163 12.54 -7.52 -7.57
CA LYS A 163 12.32 -8.84 -6.97
C LYS A 163 11.12 -8.85 -6.03
N MET A 164 10.98 -7.81 -5.20
CA MET A 164 9.88 -7.70 -4.23
C MET A 164 8.54 -7.41 -4.91
N GLN A 165 8.52 -6.64 -5.99
CA GLN A 165 7.30 -6.39 -6.78
C GLN A 165 6.77 -7.67 -7.41
N LYS A 166 7.64 -8.46 -8.04
CA LYS A 166 7.28 -9.77 -8.61
C LYS A 166 6.77 -10.72 -7.53
N TRP A 167 7.47 -10.75 -6.41
CA TRP A 167 7.07 -11.59 -5.28
C TRP A 167 5.70 -11.15 -4.72
N LEU A 168 5.47 -9.84 -4.52
CA LEU A 168 4.16 -9.34 -4.11
C LEU A 168 3.07 -9.78 -5.08
N LEU A 169 3.34 -9.66 -6.38
CA LEU A 169 2.38 -10.03 -7.41
C LEU A 169 2.02 -11.52 -7.36
N SER A 170 3.03 -12.41 -7.23
CA SER A 170 2.80 -13.86 -7.09
C SER A 170 1.99 -14.20 -5.84
N VAL A 171 2.33 -13.60 -4.70
CA VAL A 171 1.59 -13.78 -3.43
C VAL A 171 0.15 -13.28 -3.55
N TRP A 172 -0.03 -12.14 -4.21
CA TRP A 172 -1.37 -11.57 -4.41
C TRP A 172 -2.21 -12.45 -5.35
N GLU A 173 -1.62 -13.00 -6.42
CA GLU A 173 -2.32 -13.90 -7.35
C GLU A 173 -2.79 -15.20 -6.68
N GLU A 174 -2.02 -15.72 -5.70
CA GLU A 174 -2.40 -16.88 -4.90
C GLU A 174 -3.52 -16.58 -3.89
N ASN A 175 -3.45 -15.45 -3.20
CA ASN A 175 -4.32 -15.14 -2.06
C ASN A 175 -5.49 -14.20 -2.39
N ARG A 176 -5.37 -13.41 -3.47
CA ARG A 176 -6.40 -12.49 -3.98
C ARG A 176 -7.03 -11.58 -2.91
N LYS A 177 -6.22 -11.06 -1.97
CA LYS A 177 -6.69 -10.00 -1.06
C LYS A 177 -6.95 -8.71 -1.83
N SER A 178 -7.86 -7.87 -1.34
CA SER A 178 -7.97 -6.51 -1.85
C SER A 178 -6.79 -5.68 -1.38
N VAL A 179 -6.17 -4.94 -2.30
CA VAL A 179 -4.97 -4.13 -2.00
C VAL A 179 -5.21 -2.68 -2.38
N LEU A 180 -4.89 -1.77 -1.48
CA LEU A 180 -4.75 -0.35 -1.77
C LEU A 180 -3.28 0.03 -1.54
N PHE A 181 -2.65 0.56 -2.58
CA PHE A 181 -1.21 0.73 -2.66
C PHE A 181 -0.85 2.18 -3.01
N ILE A 182 -0.06 2.82 -2.17
CA ILE A 182 0.48 4.14 -2.46
C ILE A 182 1.88 3.99 -3.02
N THR A 183 2.15 4.66 -4.14
CA THR A 183 3.48 4.82 -4.70
C THR A 183 3.59 6.18 -5.40
N HIS A 184 4.81 6.66 -5.57
CA HIS A 184 5.14 7.79 -6.45
C HIS A 184 5.71 7.33 -7.80
N ASN A 185 5.91 6.02 -7.98
CA ASN A 185 6.45 5.43 -9.20
C ASN A 185 5.30 4.93 -10.10
N ILE A 186 5.20 5.53 -11.30
CA ILE A 186 4.14 5.20 -12.27
C ILE A 186 4.30 3.77 -12.78
N GLU A 187 5.52 3.30 -13.02
CA GLU A 187 5.78 1.94 -13.51
C GLU A 187 5.33 0.88 -12.51
N GLU A 188 5.62 1.10 -11.21
CA GLU A 188 5.10 0.24 -10.14
C GLU A 188 3.58 0.18 -10.15
N ALA A 189 2.93 1.33 -10.25
CA ALA A 189 1.47 1.40 -10.27
C ALA A 189 0.88 0.64 -11.47
N ILE A 190 1.43 0.82 -12.68
CA ILE A 190 0.99 0.10 -13.88
C ILE A 190 1.27 -1.40 -13.76
N PHE A 191 2.45 -1.77 -13.27
CA PHE A 191 2.86 -3.17 -13.18
C PHE A 191 2.03 -3.97 -12.17
N LEU A 192 1.65 -3.35 -11.03
CA LEU A 192 1.00 -4.05 -9.93
C LEU A 192 -0.52 -3.91 -9.93
N ALA A 193 -1.06 -2.73 -10.26
CA ALA A 193 -2.48 -2.45 -10.04
C ALA A 193 -3.38 -2.85 -11.21
N ASP A 194 -4.64 -3.10 -10.91
CA ASP A 194 -5.73 -3.26 -11.90
C ASP A 194 -6.33 -1.90 -12.25
N ARG A 195 -6.23 -0.93 -11.32
CA ARG A 195 -6.74 0.44 -11.47
C ARG A 195 -5.89 1.41 -10.66
N ILE A 196 -5.76 2.64 -11.19
CA ILE A 196 -4.99 3.71 -10.58
C ILE A 196 -5.90 4.91 -10.33
N TYR A 197 -5.84 5.47 -9.11
CA TYR A 197 -6.35 6.80 -8.81
C TYR A 197 -5.20 7.80 -8.78
N VAL A 198 -5.35 8.92 -9.50
CA VAL A 198 -4.41 10.03 -9.47
C VAL A 198 -4.99 11.14 -8.60
N LEU A 199 -4.27 11.52 -7.55
CA LEU A 199 -4.65 12.63 -6.67
C LEU A 199 -3.98 13.93 -7.08
N SER A 200 -4.67 15.06 -6.92
CA SER A 200 -4.12 16.41 -7.06
C SER A 200 -3.16 16.78 -5.92
N LYS A 201 -2.49 17.94 -6.05
CA LYS A 201 -1.89 18.64 -4.90
C LYS A 201 -2.97 19.04 -3.88
N ARG A 202 -2.53 19.45 -2.67
CA ARG A 202 -3.45 19.88 -1.60
C ARG A 202 -4.25 21.13 -1.95
N PRO A 203 -5.52 21.19 -1.57
CA PRO A 203 -6.33 20.09 -1.00
C PRO A 203 -6.61 19.00 -2.04
N ALA A 204 -6.21 17.77 -1.75
CA ALA A 204 -6.26 16.69 -2.73
C ALA A 204 -7.70 16.31 -3.09
N THR A 205 -7.90 16.15 -4.38
CA THR A 205 -9.11 15.58 -5.00
C THR A 205 -8.68 14.41 -5.90
N VAL A 206 -9.62 13.55 -6.30
CA VAL A 206 -9.37 12.55 -7.35
C VAL A 206 -9.42 13.25 -8.71
N LYS A 207 -8.29 13.30 -9.41
CA LYS A 207 -8.16 13.93 -10.75
C LYS A 207 -8.50 12.95 -11.87
N ALA A 208 -8.07 11.69 -11.71
CA ALA A 208 -8.30 10.66 -12.72
C ALA A 208 -8.44 9.30 -12.07
N GLU A 209 -9.24 8.45 -12.69
CA GLU A 209 -9.34 7.03 -12.43
C GLU A 209 -8.99 6.30 -13.71
N ILE A 210 -7.96 5.44 -13.70
CA ILE A 210 -7.39 4.84 -14.88
C ILE A 210 -7.39 3.31 -14.69
N SER A 211 -8.09 2.60 -15.56
CA SER A 211 -8.05 1.13 -15.60
C SER A 211 -6.81 0.67 -16.36
N ILE A 212 -6.14 -0.36 -15.85
CA ILE A 212 -4.95 -0.92 -16.48
C ILE A 212 -5.38 -2.03 -17.44
N PRO A 213 -5.11 -1.88 -18.76
CA PRO A 213 -5.63 -2.80 -19.78
C PRO A 213 -4.84 -4.11 -19.89
N PHE A 214 -3.77 -4.27 -19.09
CA PHE A 214 -2.88 -5.42 -19.19
C PHE A 214 -3.39 -6.61 -18.38
N SER A 215 -3.51 -7.75 -19.04
CA SER A 215 -3.92 -9.02 -18.42
C SER A 215 -2.88 -9.54 -17.42
N ARG A 216 -3.30 -10.41 -16.53
CA ARG A 216 -2.43 -11.14 -15.59
C ARG A 216 -2.22 -12.58 -16.06
N PRO A 217 -1.10 -13.25 -15.75
CA PRO A 217 0.05 -12.71 -15.00
C PRO A 217 0.88 -11.72 -15.82
N ARG A 218 1.41 -10.68 -15.18
CA ARG A 218 2.27 -9.68 -15.83
C ARG A 218 3.74 -10.07 -15.70
N SER A 219 4.47 -9.99 -16.83
CA SER A 219 5.91 -10.26 -16.89
C SER A 219 6.69 -8.98 -17.15
N GLU A 220 8.01 -9.02 -16.93
CA GLU A 220 8.91 -7.88 -17.20
C GLU A 220 8.87 -7.40 -18.65
N ASN A 221 8.62 -8.31 -19.61
CA ASN A 221 8.52 -7.94 -21.01
C ASN A 221 7.43 -6.89 -21.26
N LEU A 222 6.44 -6.79 -20.36
CA LEU A 222 5.43 -5.73 -20.41
C LEU A 222 6.04 -4.33 -20.36
N LEU A 223 7.09 -4.12 -19.56
CA LEU A 223 7.75 -2.82 -19.38
C LEU A 223 8.38 -2.28 -20.66
N GLU A 224 8.72 -3.17 -21.61
CA GLU A 224 9.38 -2.85 -22.87
C GLU A 224 8.37 -2.59 -24.01
N THR A 225 7.06 -2.73 -23.74
CA THR A 225 6.02 -2.57 -24.78
C THR A 225 5.67 -1.10 -25.03
N THR A 226 5.32 -0.78 -26.26
CA THR A 226 4.84 0.56 -26.64
C THR A 226 3.57 0.96 -25.91
N GLU A 227 2.68 0.00 -25.66
CA GLU A 227 1.42 0.18 -24.95
C GLU A 227 1.67 0.60 -23.49
N PHE A 228 2.66 -0.04 -22.82
CA PHE A 228 3.07 0.35 -21.47
C PHE A 228 3.63 1.77 -21.44
N PHE A 229 4.51 2.10 -22.38
CA PHE A 229 5.08 3.44 -22.50
C PHE A 229 4.00 4.50 -22.71
N ASN A 230 3.05 4.26 -23.61
CA ASN A 230 1.95 5.19 -23.89
C ASN A 230 1.08 5.41 -22.65
N LEU A 231 0.73 4.35 -21.92
CA LEU A 231 -0.03 4.44 -20.68
C LEU A 231 0.74 5.23 -19.59
N LYS A 232 2.05 4.96 -19.46
CA LYS A 232 2.94 5.72 -18.57
C LYS A 232 2.92 7.21 -18.90
N GLN A 233 3.02 7.59 -20.18
CA GLN A 233 2.96 8.98 -20.62
C GLN A 233 1.59 9.62 -20.30
N GLN A 234 0.50 8.91 -20.53
CA GLN A 234 -0.84 9.38 -20.18
C GLN A 234 -0.97 9.68 -18.68
N ILE A 235 -0.54 8.75 -17.83
CA ILE A 235 -0.58 8.94 -16.37
C ILE A 235 0.33 10.10 -15.95
N PHE A 236 1.53 10.20 -16.55
CA PHE A 236 2.47 11.27 -16.27
C PHE A 236 1.87 12.66 -16.57
N GLN A 237 1.08 12.82 -17.65
CA GLN A 237 0.43 14.10 -17.95
C GLN A 237 -0.51 14.54 -16.83
N HIS A 238 -1.33 13.63 -16.28
CA HIS A 238 -2.22 13.95 -15.15
C HIS A 238 -1.44 14.42 -13.91
N ILE A 239 -0.24 13.87 -13.69
CA ILE A 239 0.59 14.25 -12.53
C ILE A 239 1.35 15.56 -12.82
N LYS A 240 1.82 15.76 -14.06
CA LYS A 240 2.60 16.94 -14.46
C LYS A 240 1.79 18.23 -14.31
N GLU A 241 0.51 18.23 -14.66
CA GLU A 241 -0.40 19.35 -14.46
C GLU A 241 -0.44 19.84 -13.00
N GLU A 242 -0.18 18.94 -12.04
CA GLU A 242 -0.17 19.24 -10.60
C GLU A 242 1.21 19.72 -10.10
N ILE A 243 2.29 19.59 -10.89
CA ILE A 243 3.66 19.96 -10.46
C ILE A 243 4.05 21.33 -11.00
N VAL A 244 3.52 21.72 -12.18
CA VAL A 244 3.97 22.91 -12.93
C VAL A 244 3.32 24.23 -12.45
N GLU A 245 2.33 24.19 -11.57
CA GLU A 245 1.79 25.35 -10.86
C GLU A 245 2.32 25.43 -9.42
#